data_785cac413a7366a8a939d416abbe6b46
#
_entry.id   785cac413a7366a8a939d416abbe6b46
#
_cell.length_a   1.000
_cell.length_b   1.000
_cell.length_c   1.000
_cell.angle_alpha   90.00
_cell.angle_beta   90.00
_cell.angle_gamma   90.00
#
_symmetry.space_group_name_H-M   'P 1'
#
loop_
_entity.id
_entity.type
_entity.pdbx_description
1 polymer ?
#
loop_
_entity_poly.entity_id
_entity_poly.type
_entity_poly.pdbx_seq_one_letter_code
_entity_poly.pdbx_strand_id
1 'polypeptide(L)'
;VVGWNHRGGLGSDRPAEPTAIRVEDHVADALALMEHTGIDRALLVAWSLGVNVSFEIAATHPDKVAGMLMCAGVPGGTYDAAFATLLMPKPLRRQSGLMVSRAGQVLGKPLTLLARAVPKGNTFAEILRHSGFMLPSAQTKDIVPWLNAFAEHDFEWYFKLMVAAGDHEPMDPSFVQCPITVVAGGFDVMTSMRDVVTFAEKIDHAEVHVLHATHFVPLEYPDEVMAMLDGLLMRTDLASQADADLLQRAEDEEDLLESTAVDLRVG
;
A
#
# COMPACT_ATOMS: atom_id res chain seq x y z
N VAL A 1 8.97 -4.87 -10.12
CA VAL A 1 7.89 -4.52 -9.16
C VAL A 1 7.04 -5.75 -8.96
N VAL A 2 6.76 -6.08 -7.70
CA VAL A 2 5.94 -7.23 -7.31
C VAL A 2 4.80 -6.70 -6.43
N GLY A 3 3.60 -7.19 -6.66
CA GLY A 3 2.42 -6.88 -5.87
C GLY A 3 1.51 -8.10 -5.73
N TRP A 4 0.69 -8.12 -4.70
CA TRP A 4 -0.27 -9.19 -4.47
C TRP A 4 -1.57 -8.66 -3.88
N ASN A 5 -2.62 -9.45 -3.98
CA ASN A 5 -3.88 -9.15 -3.34
C ASN A 5 -3.95 -9.84 -1.97
N HIS A 6 -4.55 -9.18 -1.00
CA HIS A 6 -4.79 -9.78 0.31
C HIS A 6 -5.60 -11.08 0.19
N ARG A 7 -5.41 -11.98 1.14
CA ARG A 7 -6.09 -13.30 1.21
C ARG A 7 -7.59 -13.18 0.95
N GLY A 8 -8.09 -13.91 -0.04
CA GLY A 8 -9.49 -13.92 -0.46
C GLY A 8 -9.98 -12.69 -1.23
N GLY A 9 -9.06 -11.77 -1.61
CA GLY A 9 -9.37 -10.60 -2.44
C GLY A 9 -8.89 -10.76 -3.87
N LEU A 10 -9.65 -10.28 -4.85
CA LEU A 10 -9.26 -10.09 -6.25
C LEU A 10 -8.46 -11.25 -6.88
N GLY A 11 -8.88 -12.49 -6.65
CA GLY A 11 -8.27 -13.70 -7.22
C GLY A 11 -7.26 -14.41 -6.32
N SER A 12 -6.90 -13.82 -5.17
CA SER A 12 -6.17 -14.56 -4.14
C SER A 12 -7.10 -15.54 -3.41
N ASP A 13 -6.62 -16.73 -3.09
CA ASP A 13 -7.38 -17.74 -2.36
C ASP A 13 -7.68 -17.30 -0.92
N ARG A 14 -8.78 -17.78 -0.39
CA ARG A 14 -9.08 -17.67 1.04
C ARG A 14 -8.21 -18.64 1.83
N PRO A 15 -7.71 -18.25 3.01
CA PRO A 15 -6.97 -19.18 3.85
C PRO A 15 -7.87 -20.33 4.33
N ALA A 16 -7.28 -21.50 4.52
CA ALA A 16 -7.99 -22.67 5.06
C ALA A 16 -8.57 -22.39 6.46
N GLU A 17 -7.83 -21.64 7.29
CA GLU A 17 -8.32 -21.09 8.55
C GLU A 17 -8.89 -19.69 8.29
N PRO A 18 -10.22 -19.48 8.39
CA PRO A 18 -10.85 -18.20 8.04
C PRO A 18 -10.48 -17.01 8.93
N THR A 19 -9.76 -17.23 10.02
CA THR A 19 -9.25 -16.20 10.93
C THR A 19 -7.79 -15.81 10.64
N ALA A 20 -7.10 -16.55 9.76
CA ALA A 20 -5.74 -16.26 9.32
C ALA A 20 -5.74 -15.10 8.29
N ILE A 21 -6.17 -13.92 8.74
CA ILE A 21 -6.32 -12.68 7.96
C ILE A 21 -5.87 -11.44 8.73
N ARG A 22 -5.10 -11.63 9.77
CA ARG A 22 -4.52 -10.55 10.57
C ARG A 22 -3.37 -9.90 9.81
N VAL A 23 -2.88 -8.77 10.28
CA VAL A 23 -1.74 -8.08 9.65
C VAL A 23 -0.52 -8.97 9.58
N GLU A 24 -0.25 -9.75 10.64
CA GLU A 24 0.86 -10.71 10.69
C GLU A 24 0.75 -11.83 9.64
N ASP A 25 -0.47 -12.23 9.28
CA ASP A 25 -0.70 -13.21 8.21
C ASP A 25 -0.34 -12.62 6.83
N HIS A 26 -0.61 -11.33 6.62
CA HIS A 26 -0.23 -10.63 5.39
C HIS A 26 1.29 -10.35 5.32
N VAL A 27 1.95 -10.19 6.47
CA VAL A 27 3.42 -10.18 6.55
C VAL A 27 3.99 -11.51 6.09
N ALA A 28 3.44 -12.64 6.57
CA ALA A 28 3.88 -13.96 6.13
C ALA A 28 3.71 -14.15 4.61
N ASP A 29 2.62 -13.65 4.02
CA ASP A 29 2.42 -13.66 2.57
C ASP A 29 3.48 -12.83 1.82
N ALA A 30 3.80 -11.65 2.32
CA ALA A 30 4.83 -10.79 1.73
C ALA A 30 6.21 -11.46 1.74
N LEU A 31 6.59 -12.07 2.87
CA LEU A 31 7.87 -12.78 3.00
C LEU A 31 7.93 -14.01 2.10
N ALA A 32 6.86 -14.79 2.03
CA ALA A 32 6.78 -15.95 1.11
C ALA A 32 6.89 -15.52 -0.36
N LEU A 33 6.31 -14.37 -0.71
CA LEU A 33 6.41 -13.82 -2.07
C LEU A 33 7.83 -13.33 -2.36
N MET A 34 8.49 -12.66 -1.42
CA MET A 34 9.91 -12.26 -1.55
C MET A 34 10.80 -13.48 -1.76
N GLU A 35 10.63 -14.54 -0.95
CA GLU A 35 11.36 -15.80 -1.10
C GLU A 35 11.10 -16.44 -2.47
N HIS A 36 9.84 -16.55 -2.89
CA HIS A 36 9.46 -17.14 -4.17
C HIS A 36 10.04 -16.39 -5.38
N THR A 37 10.16 -15.08 -5.28
CA THR A 37 10.69 -14.21 -6.36
C THR A 37 12.18 -13.96 -6.27
N GLY A 38 12.87 -14.49 -5.25
CA GLY A 38 14.29 -14.28 -5.02
C GLY A 38 14.65 -12.85 -4.62
N ILE A 39 13.71 -12.14 -4.00
CA ILE A 39 13.92 -10.76 -3.52
C ILE A 39 14.40 -10.83 -2.07
N ASP A 40 15.66 -10.56 -1.83
CA ASP A 40 16.22 -10.56 -0.47
C ASP A 40 15.82 -9.30 0.31
N ARG A 41 15.76 -8.15 -0.34
CA ARG A 41 15.47 -6.85 0.26
C ARG A 41 14.68 -5.98 -0.70
N ALA A 42 13.65 -5.29 -0.21
CA ALA A 42 12.73 -4.52 -1.05
C ALA A 42 12.47 -3.11 -0.52
N LEU A 43 12.17 -2.19 -1.44
CA LEU A 43 11.51 -0.95 -1.14
C LEU A 43 10.01 -1.22 -1.04
N LEU A 44 9.40 -0.94 0.10
CA LEU A 44 7.97 -1.14 0.35
C LEU A 44 7.19 0.10 -0.08
N VAL A 45 6.26 -0.07 -1.02
CA VAL A 45 5.32 0.97 -1.43
C VAL A 45 3.93 0.58 -0.96
N ALA A 46 3.34 1.39 -0.12
CA ALA A 46 2.07 1.02 0.50
C ALA A 46 1.07 2.18 0.55
N TRP A 47 -0.18 1.84 0.41
CA TRP A 47 -1.33 2.72 0.54
C TRP A 47 -2.33 2.16 1.53
N SER A 48 -2.85 3.03 2.43
CA SER A 48 -3.90 2.69 3.38
C SER A 48 -3.54 1.48 4.26
N LEU A 49 -4.28 0.37 4.20
CA LEU A 49 -4.03 -0.84 4.98
C LEU A 49 -2.63 -1.44 4.72
N GLY A 50 -2.09 -1.30 3.51
CA GLY A 50 -0.74 -1.75 3.19
C GLY A 50 0.33 -1.11 4.08
N VAL A 51 0.08 0.08 4.62
CA VAL A 51 0.98 0.77 5.56
C VAL A 51 1.14 -0.05 6.85
N ASN A 52 0.04 -0.61 7.40
CA ASN A 52 0.12 -1.49 8.58
C ASN A 52 1.02 -2.70 8.33
N VAL A 53 0.84 -3.36 7.17
CA VAL A 53 1.65 -4.53 6.78
C VAL A 53 3.12 -4.14 6.64
N SER A 54 3.41 -3.00 6.01
CA SER A 54 4.78 -2.52 5.81
C SER A 54 5.49 -2.19 7.12
N PHE A 55 4.81 -1.54 8.07
CA PHE A 55 5.39 -1.27 9.38
C PHE A 55 5.60 -2.56 10.20
N GLU A 56 4.72 -3.54 10.09
CA GLU A 56 4.89 -4.83 10.75
C GLU A 56 6.06 -5.63 10.14
N ILE A 57 6.26 -5.56 8.80
CA ILE A 57 7.47 -6.12 8.15
C ILE A 57 8.72 -5.41 8.69
N ALA A 58 8.73 -4.07 8.72
CA ALA A 58 9.88 -3.31 9.19
C ALA A 58 10.20 -3.55 10.67
N ALA A 59 9.19 -3.84 11.51
CA ALA A 59 9.37 -4.17 12.92
C ALA A 59 9.94 -5.57 13.14
N THR A 60 9.47 -6.54 12.35
CA THR A 60 9.80 -7.97 12.55
C THR A 60 10.94 -8.45 11.66
N HIS A 61 11.14 -7.84 10.50
CA HIS A 61 12.13 -8.20 9.48
C HIS A 61 12.81 -6.95 8.88
N PRO A 62 13.47 -6.12 9.70
CA PRO A 62 14.08 -4.86 9.23
C PRO A 62 15.14 -5.08 8.15
N ASP A 63 15.82 -6.23 8.15
CA ASP A 63 16.80 -6.65 7.14
C ASP A 63 16.18 -6.82 5.74
N LYS A 64 14.89 -7.05 5.65
CA LYS A 64 14.16 -7.18 4.37
C LYS A 64 13.71 -5.83 3.78
N VAL A 65 13.86 -4.73 4.51
CA VAL A 65 13.32 -3.42 4.10
C VAL A 65 14.46 -2.46 3.74
N ALA A 66 14.52 -2.07 2.47
CA ALA A 66 15.49 -1.10 1.98
C ALA A 66 15.00 0.35 2.14
N GLY A 67 13.70 0.57 2.08
CA GLY A 67 13.05 1.87 2.24
C GLY A 67 11.53 1.73 2.22
N MET A 68 10.81 2.78 2.59
CA MET A 68 9.36 2.78 2.75
C MET A 68 8.72 4.03 2.14
N LEU A 69 7.78 3.87 1.20
CA LEU A 69 6.88 4.94 0.73
C LEU A 69 5.47 4.65 1.22
N MET A 70 5.01 5.43 2.19
CA MET A 70 3.77 5.18 2.94
C MET A 70 2.71 6.24 2.65
N CYS A 71 1.65 5.88 1.92
CA CYS A 71 0.60 6.80 1.50
C CYS A 71 -0.69 6.59 2.30
N ALA A 72 -1.23 7.66 2.87
CA ALA A 72 -2.57 7.72 3.47
C ALA A 72 -2.88 6.56 4.44
N GLY A 73 -1.95 6.21 5.32
CA GLY A 73 -2.07 5.15 6.31
C GLY A 73 -1.31 5.44 7.58
N VAL A 74 -1.52 4.64 8.61
CA VAL A 74 -0.87 4.74 9.92
C VAL A 74 -0.31 3.38 10.36
N PRO A 75 0.73 3.33 11.22
CA PRO A 75 1.31 2.08 11.72
C PRO A 75 0.43 1.47 12.82
N GLY A 76 -0.55 0.66 12.45
CA GLY A 76 -1.55 0.10 13.37
C GLY A 76 -2.62 1.11 13.76
N GLY A 77 -3.62 0.65 14.53
CA GLY A 77 -4.70 1.52 14.98
C GLY A 77 -5.50 2.17 13.84
N THR A 78 -5.78 1.44 12.79
CA THR A 78 -6.42 1.93 11.56
C THR A 78 -7.66 2.78 11.84
N TYR A 79 -8.51 2.35 12.76
CA TYR A 79 -9.73 3.10 13.11
C TYR A 79 -9.52 4.24 14.11
N ASP A 80 -8.38 4.29 14.79
CA ASP A 80 -8.06 5.44 15.67
C ASP A 80 -7.78 6.71 14.84
N ALA A 81 -7.29 6.54 13.61
CA ALA A 81 -7.06 7.62 12.65
C ALA A 81 -8.30 7.94 11.78
N ALA A 82 -9.30 7.05 11.74
CA ALA A 82 -10.50 7.24 10.93
C ALA A 82 -11.45 8.30 11.54
N PHE A 83 -12.23 8.96 10.67
CA PHE A 83 -13.28 9.90 11.05
C PHE A 83 -12.84 11.06 11.96
N ALA A 84 -11.55 11.41 11.96
CA ALA A 84 -11.01 12.50 12.79
C ALA A 84 -11.64 13.87 12.47
N THR A 85 -12.03 14.06 11.22
CA THR A 85 -12.73 15.27 10.74
C THR A 85 -14.07 15.52 11.44
N LEU A 86 -14.67 14.48 12.03
CA LEU A 86 -15.90 14.59 12.82
C LEU A 86 -15.65 15.02 14.29
N LEU A 87 -14.42 15.45 14.64
CA LEU A 87 -14.01 15.86 15.99
C LEU A 87 -14.27 14.79 17.07
N MET A 88 -14.32 13.54 16.67
CA MET A 88 -14.64 12.41 17.54
C MET A 88 -13.41 11.95 18.32
N PRO A 89 -13.49 11.67 19.66
CA PRO A 89 -12.39 11.10 20.43
C PRO A 89 -11.92 9.74 19.88
N LYS A 90 -10.60 9.45 19.95
CA LYS A 90 -10.01 8.21 19.40
C LYS A 90 -10.75 6.91 19.78
N PRO A 91 -11.11 6.65 21.07
CA PRO A 91 -11.83 5.42 21.42
C PRO A 91 -13.18 5.29 20.71
N LEU A 92 -13.88 6.41 20.50
CA LEU A 92 -15.15 6.41 19.80
C LEU A 92 -14.99 6.20 18.29
N ARG A 93 -13.89 6.71 17.69
CA ARG A 93 -13.55 6.44 16.28
C ARG A 93 -13.33 4.95 16.04
N ARG A 94 -12.52 4.29 16.89
CA ARG A 94 -12.25 2.84 16.78
C ARG A 94 -13.54 2.04 16.89
N GLN A 95 -14.37 2.33 17.88
CA GLN A 95 -15.66 1.65 18.06
C GLN A 95 -16.59 1.86 16.83
N SER A 96 -16.66 3.10 16.33
CA SER A 96 -17.48 3.43 15.16
C SER A 96 -16.98 2.70 13.90
N GLY A 97 -15.66 2.69 13.67
CA GLY A 97 -15.05 1.99 12.53
C GLY A 97 -15.30 0.48 12.57
N LEU A 98 -15.11 -0.14 13.73
CA LEU A 98 -15.41 -1.57 13.93
C LEU A 98 -16.91 -1.86 13.76
N MET A 99 -17.78 -0.99 14.26
CA MET A 99 -19.23 -1.13 14.10
C MET A 99 -19.66 -1.04 12.62
N VAL A 100 -19.13 -0.07 11.88
CA VAL A 100 -19.38 0.07 10.43
C VAL A 100 -18.89 -1.16 9.69
N SER A 101 -17.69 -1.65 9.99
CA SER A 101 -17.13 -2.83 9.33
C SER A 101 -17.90 -4.11 9.65
N ARG A 102 -18.33 -4.30 10.90
CA ARG A 102 -19.20 -5.43 11.27
C ARG A 102 -20.57 -5.35 10.61
N ALA A 103 -21.17 -4.16 10.53
CA ALA A 103 -22.40 -3.96 9.78
C ALA A 103 -22.20 -4.23 8.29
N GLY A 104 -21.09 -3.76 7.72
CA GLY A 104 -20.69 -4.05 6.35
C GLY A 104 -20.50 -5.54 6.08
N GLN A 105 -19.93 -6.29 7.02
CA GLN A 105 -19.82 -7.75 6.92
C GLN A 105 -21.20 -8.42 6.89
N VAL A 106 -22.12 -8.02 7.75
CA VAL A 106 -23.50 -8.56 7.74
C VAL A 106 -24.24 -8.23 6.45
N LEU A 107 -24.04 -7.02 5.92
CA LEU A 107 -24.64 -6.55 4.67
C LEU A 107 -23.80 -6.89 3.43
N GLY A 108 -22.73 -7.67 3.56
CA GLY A 108 -21.76 -7.91 2.51
C GLY A 108 -22.35 -8.47 1.22
N LYS A 109 -23.23 -9.47 1.31
CA LYS A 109 -23.88 -10.07 0.13
C LYS A 109 -24.71 -9.06 -0.68
N PRO A 110 -25.67 -8.31 -0.10
CA PRO A 110 -26.40 -7.29 -0.84
C PRO A 110 -25.46 -6.16 -1.34
N LEU A 111 -24.41 -5.77 -0.61
CA LEU A 111 -23.43 -4.80 -1.07
C LEU A 111 -22.65 -5.29 -2.29
N THR A 112 -22.24 -6.56 -2.31
CA THR A 112 -21.59 -7.19 -3.47
C THR A 112 -22.49 -7.14 -4.71
N LEU A 113 -23.76 -7.51 -4.56
CA LEU A 113 -24.73 -7.46 -5.67
C LEU A 113 -24.92 -6.02 -6.18
N LEU A 114 -25.07 -5.07 -5.27
CA LEU A 114 -25.23 -3.66 -5.62
C LEU A 114 -23.98 -3.11 -6.34
N ALA A 115 -22.79 -3.37 -5.81
CA ALA A 115 -21.53 -2.91 -6.39
C ALA A 115 -21.33 -3.45 -7.82
N ARG A 116 -21.70 -4.69 -8.07
CA ARG A 116 -21.66 -5.30 -9.42
C ARG A 116 -22.71 -4.73 -10.36
N ALA A 117 -23.87 -4.34 -9.86
CA ALA A 117 -24.98 -3.81 -10.66
C ALA A 117 -24.78 -2.33 -11.08
N VAL A 118 -24.02 -1.55 -10.30
CA VAL A 118 -23.77 -0.13 -10.60
C VAL A 118 -22.88 0.01 -11.84
N PRO A 119 -23.29 0.81 -12.86
CA PRO A 119 -22.42 1.12 -14.01
C PRO A 119 -21.17 1.86 -13.57
N LYS A 120 -20.00 1.29 -13.87
CA LYS A 120 -18.66 1.83 -13.48
C LYS A 120 -17.95 2.45 -14.69
N GLY A 121 -18.67 3.29 -15.43
CA GLY A 121 -18.12 4.01 -16.58
C GLY A 121 -17.65 5.43 -16.23
N ASN A 122 -17.22 6.17 -17.25
CA ASN A 122 -16.69 7.53 -17.12
C ASN A 122 -17.65 8.47 -16.39
N THR A 123 -18.96 8.35 -16.61
CA THR A 123 -19.97 9.20 -15.93
C THR A 123 -19.94 9.00 -14.41
N PHE A 124 -19.82 7.77 -13.94
CA PHE A 124 -19.74 7.48 -12.51
C PHE A 124 -18.41 7.96 -11.92
N ALA A 125 -17.31 7.76 -12.65
CA ALA A 125 -16.00 8.29 -12.27
C ALA A 125 -16.00 9.82 -12.19
N GLU A 126 -16.68 10.52 -13.12
CA GLU A 126 -16.85 11.98 -13.07
C GLU A 126 -17.65 12.41 -11.83
N ILE A 127 -18.72 11.73 -11.50
CA ILE A 127 -19.48 12.01 -10.27
C ILE A 127 -18.59 11.84 -9.05
N LEU A 128 -17.81 10.75 -8.99
CA LEU A 128 -16.96 10.42 -7.85
C LEU A 128 -15.87 11.46 -7.61
N ARG A 129 -15.17 11.92 -8.68
CA ARG A 129 -14.12 12.94 -8.60
C ARG A 129 -14.64 14.35 -8.24
N HIS A 130 -15.94 14.59 -8.30
CA HIS A 130 -16.57 15.84 -7.89
C HIS A 130 -17.42 15.72 -6.61
N SER A 131 -17.43 14.54 -5.99
CA SER A 131 -18.23 14.28 -4.78
C SER A 131 -17.57 14.72 -3.48
N GLY A 132 -16.26 15.02 -3.49
CA GLY A 132 -15.44 15.21 -2.29
C GLY A 132 -14.91 13.89 -1.70
N PHE A 133 -15.36 12.74 -2.22
CA PHE A 133 -14.75 11.43 -1.90
C PHE A 133 -13.40 11.25 -2.62
N MET A 134 -13.33 11.71 -3.85
CA MET A 134 -12.09 12.00 -4.60
C MET A 134 -12.12 13.46 -5.03
N LEU A 135 -10.96 14.00 -5.42
CA LEU A 135 -10.84 15.35 -5.98
C LEU A 135 -10.74 15.32 -7.50
N PRO A 136 -11.03 16.46 -8.17
CA PRO A 136 -10.92 16.59 -9.63
C PRO A 136 -9.52 16.36 -10.21
N SER A 137 -8.47 16.34 -9.39
CA SER A 137 -7.11 15.96 -9.79
C SER A 137 -7.00 14.51 -10.27
N ALA A 138 -7.81 13.59 -9.72
CA ALA A 138 -7.87 12.21 -10.19
C ALA A 138 -8.39 12.12 -11.63
N GLN A 139 -7.79 11.30 -12.48
CA GLN A 139 -8.20 11.14 -13.87
C GLN A 139 -9.18 9.97 -14.03
N THR A 140 -10.24 10.17 -14.82
CA THR A 140 -11.25 9.12 -15.06
C THR A 140 -10.66 7.82 -15.62
N LYS A 141 -9.59 7.92 -16.43
CA LYS A 141 -8.87 6.76 -16.98
C LYS A 141 -8.28 5.85 -15.88
N ASP A 142 -7.93 6.42 -14.72
CA ASP A 142 -7.33 5.71 -13.59
C ASP A 142 -8.41 5.28 -12.57
N ILE A 143 -9.45 6.10 -12.41
CA ILE A 143 -10.59 5.79 -11.53
C ILE A 143 -11.39 4.59 -12.04
N VAL A 144 -11.68 4.51 -13.34
CA VAL A 144 -12.54 3.45 -13.91
C VAL A 144 -11.96 2.05 -13.70
N PRO A 145 -10.68 1.75 -13.98
CA PRO A 145 -10.08 0.45 -13.66
C PRO A 145 -10.13 0.13 -12.17
N TRP A 146 -9.82 1.11 -11.31
CA TRP A 146 -9.88 0.94 -9.85
C TRP A 146 -11.30 0.60 -9.39
N LEU A 147 -12.33 1.32 -9.87
CA LEU A 147 -13.74 1.07 -9.54
C LEU A 147 -14.19 -0.34 -9.96
N ASN A 148 -13.78 -0.76 -11.17
CA ASN A 148 -14.10 -2.10 -11.65
C ASN A 148 -13.47 -3.17 -10.77
N ALA A 149 -12.18 -3.04 -10.45
CA ALA A 149 -11.48 -3.96 -9.55
C ALA A 149 -12.12 -3.96 -8.14
N PHE A 150 -12.39 -2.79 -7.57
CA PHE A 150 -13.00 -2.68 -6.25
C PHE A 150 -14.39 -3.33 -6.18
N ALA A 151 -15.19 -3.20 -7.23
CA ALA A 151 -16.54 -3.79 -7.29
C ALA A 151 -16.56 -5.33 -7.45
N GLU A 152 -15.44 -5.96 -7.81
CA GLU A 152 -15.32 -7.42 -7.86
C GLU A 152 -15.14 -8.06 -6.47
N HIS A 153 -14.87 -7.26 -5.43
CA HIS A 153 -14.74 -7.80 -4.08
C HIS A 153 -16.02 -8.51 -3.62
N ASP A 154 -15.83 -9.58 -2.86
CA ASP A 154 -16.84 -10.08 -1.93
C ASP A 154 -16.85 -9.17 -0.70
N PHE A 155 -17.84 -8.29 -0.59
CA PHE A 155 -17.88 -7.30 0.49
C PHE A 155 -18.07 -7.92 1.87
N GLU A 156 -18.65 -9.12 2.00
CA GLU A 156 -18.67 -9.85 3.28
C GLU A 156 -17.23 -10.16 3.72
N TRP A 157 -16.42 -10.67 2.79
CA TRP A 157 -15.01 -10.96 3.06
C TRP A 157 -14.16 -9.70 3.22
N TYR A 158 -14.36 -8.70 2.37
CA TYR A 158 -13.68 -7.42 2.46
C TYR A 158 -13.84 -6.77 3.85
N PHE A 159 -15.08 -6.70 4.36
CA PHE A 159 -15.32 -6.15 5.69
C PHE A 159 -14.82 -7.05 6.81
N LYS A 160 -14.70 -8.36 6.59
CA LYS A 160 -14.02 -9.27 7.53
C LYS A 160 -12.52 -8.93 7.64
N LEU A 161 -11.83 -8.66 6.52
CA LEU A 161 -10.46 -8.17 6.50
C LEU A 161 -10.35 -6.81 7.22
N MET A 162 -11.30 -5.91 6.98
CA MET A 162 -11.32 -4.59 7.64
C MET A 162 -11.52 -4.69 9.17
N VAL A 163 -12.31 -5.64 9.65
CA VAL A 163 -12.41 -5.92 11.10
C VAL A 163 -11.07 -6.39 11.66
N ALA A 164 -10.41 -7.34 10.99
CA ALA A 164 -9.11 -7.85 11.42
C ALA A 164 -8.03 -6.75 11.44
N ALA A 165 -8.03 -5.88 10.41
CA ALA A 165 -7.14 -4.72 10.37
C ALA A 165 -7.42 -3.70 11.49
N GLY A 166 -8.70 -3.54 11.87
CA GLY A 166 -9.10 -2.66 12.97
C GLY A 166 -8.74 -3.19 14.36
N ASP A 167 -8.48 -4.48 14.48
CA ASP A 167 -8.01 -5.13 15.70
C ASP A 167 -6.48 -5.00 15.88
N HIS A 168 -5.74 -4.60 14.84
CA HIS A 168 -4.30 -4.37 14.92
C HIS A 168 -3.98 -3.12 15.74
N GLU A 169 -3.19 -3.30 16.79
CA GLU A 169 -2.88 -2.22 17.75
C GLU A 169 -1.93 -1.17 17.15
N PRO A 170 -2.01 0.10 17.60
CA PRO A 170 -1.08 1.14 17.18
C PRO A 170 0.36 0.77 17.54
N MET A 171 1.27 0.99 16.60
CA MET A 171 2.71 0.77 16.79
C MET A 171 3.43 2.11 17.01
N ASP A 172 4.48 2.11 17.82
CA ASP A 172 5.41 3.24 17.87
C ASP A 172 6.43 3.10 16.72
N PRO A 173 6.44 4.01 15.73
CA PRO A 173 7.26 3.85 14.52
C PRO A 173 8.73 4.23 14.71
N SER A 174 9.17 4.62 15.91
CA SER A 174 10.55 5.08 16.19
C SER A 174 11.63 4.00 15.93
N PHE A 175 11.22 2.74 15.76
CA PHE A 175 12.15 1.65 15.40
C PHE A 175 12.59 1.68 13.93
N VAL A 176 11.94 2.43 13.05
CA VAL A 176 12.25 2.47 11.62
C VAL A 176 13.64 3.09 11.41
N GLN A 177 14.53 2.34 10.76
CA GLN A 177 15.90 2.79 10.48
C GLN A 177 16.14 3.06 8.99
N CYS A 178 15.37 2.44 8.11
CA CYS A 178 15.52 2.63 6.67
C CYS A 178 14.97 4.00 6.23
N PRO A 179 15.40 4.54 5.08
CA PRO A 179 14.80 5.73 4.49
C PRO A 179 13.29 5.58 4.35
N ILE A 180 12.54 6.60 4.76
CA ILE A 180 11.08 6.59 4.69
C ILE A 180 10.55 7.92 4.16
N THR A 181 9.55 7.83 3.27
CA THR A 181 8.73 8.95 2.81
C THR A 181 7.27 8.67 3.20
N VAL A 182 6.65 9.62 3.87
CA VAL A 182 5.26 9.54 4.32
C VAL A 182 4.43 10.59 3.59
N VAL A 183 3.31 10.18 2.98
CA VAL A 183 2.44 11.05 2.20
C VAL A 183 1.03 11.05 2.78
N ALA A 184 0.55 12.22 3.16
CA ALA A 184 -0.80 12.41 3.70
C ALA A 184 -1.68 13.21 2.74
N GLY A 185 -2.96 12.85 2.64
CA GLY A 185 -3.98 13.68 2.00
C GLY A 185 -4.54 14.70 2.98
N GLY A 186 -4.50 16.00 2.63
CA GLY A 186 -5.00 17.09 3.48
C GLY A 186 -6.51 17.05 3.72
N PHE A 187 -7.26 16.38 2.84
CA PHE A 187 -8.72 16.18 2.91
C PHE A 187 -9.11 14.73 3.17
N ASP A 188 -8.17 13.90 3.61
CA ASP A 188 -8.44 12.49 3.91
C ASP A 188 -9.39 12.37 5.11
N VAL A 189 -10.60 11.84 4.85
CA VAL A 189 -11.62 11.58 5.87
C VAL A 189 -11.52 10.15 6.43
N MET A 190 -10.79 9.26 5.74
CA MET A 190 -10.61 7.87 6.12
C MET A 190 -9.39 7.70 7.03
N THR A 191 -8.29 8.41 6.74
CA THR A 191 -7.08 8.42 7.58
C THR A 191 -6.64 9.85 7.82
N SER A 192 -6.78 10.31 9.05
CA SER A 192 -6.51 11.70 9.41
C SER A 192 -5.09 12.13 9.05
N MET A 193 -4.97 13.19 8.23
CA MET A 193 -3.68 13.84 7.95
C MET A 193 -2.88 14.12 9.24
N ARG A 194 -3.56 14.62 10.29
CA ARG A 194 -2.92 14.93 11.56
C ARG A 194 -2.31 13.69 12.22
N ASP A 195 -3.03 12.56 12.20
CA ASP A 195 -2.52 11.32 12.79
C ASP A 195 -1.35 10.77 11.94
N VAL A 196 -1.40 10.89 10.59
CA VAL A 196 -0.30 10.54 9.70
C VAL A 196 0.95 11.38 9.97
N VAL A 197 0.82 12.69 10.06
CA VAL A 197 1.95 13.59 10.37
C VAL A 197 2.50 13.30 11.76
N THR A 198 1.63 13.14 12.78
CA THR A 198 2.04 12.91 14.16
C THR A 198 2.84 11.62 14.34
N PHE A 199 2.52 10.54 13.61
CA PHE A 199 3.35 9.34 13.71
C PHE A 199 4.68 9.53 12.98
N ALA A 200 4.66 10.19 11.81
CA ALA A 200 5.86 10.40 11.02
C ALA A 200 6.89 11.28 11.75
N GLU A 201 6.45 12.26 12.52
CA GLU A 201 7.30 13.11 13.39
C GLU A 201 8.08 12.34 14.46
N LYS A 202 7.71 11.08 14.73
CA LYS A 202 8.45 10.20 15.64
C LYS A 202 9.66 9.50 14.97
N ILE A 203 9.82 9.66 13.67
CA ILE A 203 10.91 9.10 12.89
C ILE A 203 11.78 10.27 12.42
N ASP A 204 12.89 10.51 13.08
CA ASP A 204 13.72 11.72 12.91
C ASP A 204 14.14 11.99 11.46
N HIS A 205 14.27 10.93 10.63
CA HIS A 205 14.73 11.02 9.25
C HIS A 205 13.58 10.86 8.22
N ALA A 206 12.33 10.86 8.65
CA ALA A 206 11.20 10.75 7.74
C ALA A 206 11.03 12.01 6.89
N GLU A 207 10.85 11.83 5.58
CA GLU A 207 10.34 12.89 4.72
C GLU A 207 8.81 12.85 4.77
N VAL A 208 8.18 13.98 5.05
CA VAL A 208 6.72 14.07 5.19
C VAL A 208 6.17 15.04 4.17
N HIS A 209 5.21 14.57 3.37
CA HIS A 209 4.52 15.36 2.36
C HIS A 209 3.02 15.39 2.66
N VAL A 210 2.43 16.58 2.63
CA VAL A 210 0.98 16.77 2.72
C VAL A 210 0.50 17.32 1.39
N LEU A 211 -0.27 16.52 0.67
CA LEU A 211 -0.84 16.91 -0.62
C LEU A 211 -2.28 17.42 -0.45
N HIS A 212 -2.73 18.25 -1.38
CA HIS A 212 -4.13 18.68 -1.46
C HIS A 212 -5.00 17.53 -2.03
N ALA A 213 -5.01 16.41 -1.34
CA ALA A 213 -5.58 15.14 -1.75
C ALA A 213 -6.54 14.59 -0.70
N THR A 214 -7.41 13.67 -1.12
CA THR A 214 -8.20 12.82 -0.23
C THR A 214 -7.42 11.57 0.16
N HIS A 215 -8.11 10.49 0.54
CA HIS A 215 -7.50 9.17 0.79
C HIS A 215 -6.84 8.57 -0.45
N PHE A 216 -7.24 9.02 -1.63
CA PHE A 216 -6.85 8.47 -2.92
C PHE A 216 -5.61 9.15 -3.51
N VAL A 217 -4.65 9.49 -2.66
CA VAL A 217 -3.39 10.14 -3.03
C VAL A 217 -2.74 9.56 -4.29
N PRO A 218 -2.58 8.22 -4.45
CA PRO A 218 -1.92 7.66 -5.64
C PRO A 218 -2.73 7.81 -6.93
N LEU A 219 -4.05 8.02 -6.84
CA LEU A 219 -4.92 8.25 -8.01
C LEU A 219 -5.08 9.73 -8.33
N GLU A 220 -4.94 10.60 -7.33
CA GLU A 220 -5.11 12.04 -7.46
C GLU A 220 -3.82 12.75 -7.86
N TYR A 221 -2.66 12.22 -7.42
CA TYR A 221 -1.33 12.78 -7.62
C TYR A 221 -0.30 11.70 -7.98
N PRO A 222 -0.54 10.92 -9.07
CA PRO A 222 0.35 9.81 -9.43
C PRO A 222 1.78 10.26 -9.75
N ASP A 223 1.94 11.39 -10.45
CA ASP A 223 3.24 11.90 -10.87
C ASP A 223 4.07 12.36 -9.65
N GLU A 224 3.44 13.02 -8.69
CA GLU A 224 4.08 13.43 -7.44
C GLU A 224 4.47 12.24 -6.59
N VAL A 225 3.61 11.21 -6.50
CA VAL A 225 3.93 9.98 -5.78
C VAL A 225 5.09 9.24 -6.43
N MET A 226 5.14 9.20 -7.77
CA MET A 226 6.28 8.62 -8.51
C MET A 226 7.56 9.41 -8.27
N ALA A 227 7.52 10.75 -8.30
CA ALA A 227 8.69 11.58 -8.00
C ALA A 227 9.21 11.36 -6.56
N MET A 228 8.30 11.17 -5.60
CA MET A 228 8.67 10.83 -4.21
C MET A 228 9.28 9.43 -4.12
N LEU A 229 8.79 8.47 -4.91
CA LEU A 229 9.37 7.12 -5.01
C LEU A 229 10.79 7.17 -5.57
N ASP A 230 11.00 7.94 -6.64
CA ASP A 230 12.34 8.13 -7.23
C ASP A 230 13.29 8.79 -6.23
N GLY A 231 12.84 9.84 -5.53
CA GLY A 231 13.61 10.49 -4.47
C GLY A 231 13.93 9.56 -3.30
N LEU A 232 13.01 8.69 -2.92
CA LEU A 232 13.24 7.67 -1.89
C LEU A 232 14.24 6.62 -2.38
N LEU A 233 14.12 6.14 -3.62
CA LEU A 233 15.04 5.16 -4.20
C LEU A 233 16.49 5.67 -4.14
N MET A 234 16.70 6.94 -4.48
CA MET A 234 18.03 7.58 -4.42
C MET A 234 18.61 7.69 -3.00
N ARG A 235 17.79 7.58 -1.97
CA ARG A 235 18.22 7.53 -0.56
C ARG A 235 18.50 6.12 -0.05
N THR A 236 18.20 5.10 -0.85
CA THR A 236 18.47 3.70 -0.54
C THR A 236 19.76 3.24 -1.21
N ASP A 237 20.33 2.16 -0.73
CA ASP A 237 21.46 1.46 -1.36
C ASP A 237 21.04 0.64 -2.59
N LEU A 238 19.73 0.45 -2.83
CA LEU A 238 19.21 -0.29 -3.99
C LEU A 238 19.57 0.36 -5.33
N ALA A 239 19.64 1.71 -5.39
CA ALA A 239 20.05 2.40 -6.60
C ALA A 239 21.48 2.04 -6.97
N SER A 240 22.39 2.10 -6.00
CA SER A 240 23.81 1.75 -6.20
C SER A 240 24.02 0.27 -6.53
N GLN A 241 23.22 -0.62 -5.93
CA GLN A 241 23.25 -2.05 -6.23
C GLN A 241 22.75 -2.33 -7.65
N ALA A 242 21.65 -1.69 -8.06
CA ALA A 242 21.11 -1.85 -9.43
C ALA A 242 22.13 -1.38 -10.49
N ASP A 243 22.81 -0.28 -10.25
CA ASP A 243 23.87 0.22 -11.15
C ASP A 243 25.05 -0.77 -11.21
N ALA A 244 25.47 -1.31 -10.06
CA ALA A 244 26.56 -2.31 -10.00
C ALA A 244 26.16 -3.60 -10.73
N ASP A 245 24.93 -4.08 -10.55
CA ASP A 245 24.41 -5.28 -11.22
C ASP A 245 24.32 -5.08 -12.75
N LEU A 246 23.94 -3.88 -13.21
CA LEU A 246 23.90 -3.56 -14.64
C LEU A 246 25.30 -3.52 -15.24
N LEU A 247 26.28 -2.93 -14.55
CA LEU A 247 27.68 -2.92 -14.98
C LEU A 247 28.25 -4.34 -15.07
N GLN A 248 28.02 -5.16 -14.04
CA GLN A 248 28.46 -6.55 -14.03
C GLN A 248 27.86 -7.37 -15.18
N ARG A 249 26.55 -7.20 -15.45
CA ARG A 249 25.92 -7.89 -16.59
C ARG A 249 26.51 -7.45 -17.93
N ALA A 250 26.84 -6.16 -18.08
CA ALA A 250 27.48 -5.66 -19.29
C ALA A 250 28.90 -6.25 -19.46
N GLU A 251 29.67 -6.36 -18.39
CA GLU A 251 30.98 -7.01 -18.40
C GLU A 251 30.87 -8.51 -18.75
N ASP A 252 29.93 -9.23 -18.11
CA ASP A 252 29.68 -10.66 -18.37
C ASP A 252 29.26 -10.91 -19.83
N GLU A 253 28.46 -10.00 -20.43
CA GLU A 253 28.02 -10.08 -21.82
C GLU A 253 29.20 -9.79 -22.80
N GLU A 254 30.09 -8.86 -22.49
CA GLU A 254 31.28 -8.54 -23.24
C GLU A 254 32.29 -9.72 -23.22
N ASP A 255 32.53 -10.32 -22.04
CA ASP A 255 33.37 -11.51 -21.87
C ASP A 255 32.81 -12.72 -22.65
N LEU A 256 31.48 -12.91 -22.67
CA LEU A 256 30.83 -13.97 -23.43
C LEU A 256 31.02 -13.77 -24.94
N LEU A 257 30.90 -12.52 -25.40
CA LEU A 257 31.11 -12.18 -26.81
C LEU A 257 32.57 -12.37 -27.24
N GLU A 258 33.52 -11.98 -26.38
CA GLU A 258 34.96 -12.21 -26.66
C GLU A 258 35.32 -13.69 -26.68
N SER A 259 34.80 -14.49 -25.73
CA SER A 259 35.04 -15.94 -25.70
C SER A 259 34.47 -16.64 -26.94
N THR A 260 33.28 -16.22 -27.38
CA THR A 260 32.65 -16.76 -28.60
C THR A 260 33.40 -16.36 -29.88
N ALA A 261 33.97 -15.14 -29.90
CA ALA A 261 34.77 -14.66 -31.03
C ALA A 261 36.14 -15.35 -31.13
N VAL A 262 36.70 -15.80 -29.99
CA VAL A 262 37.95 -16.59 -29.96
C VAL A 262 37.71 -18.01 -30.51
N ASP A 263 36.61 -18.66 -30.15
CA ASP A 263 36.26 -20.02 -30.63
C ASP A 263 36.00 -20.04 -32.13
N LEU A 264 35.46 -18.96 -32.69
CA LEU A 264 35.24 -18.84 -34.15
C LEU A 264 36.54 -18.61 -34.97
N ARG A 265 37.66 -18.26 -34.32
CA ARG A 265 38.97 -18.02 -34.96
C ARG A 265 39.89 -19.25 -34.93
N VAL A 266 39.54 -20.27 -34.15
CA VAL A 266 40.35 -21.50 -33.96
C VAL A 266 39.75 -22.70 -34.71
N GLY A 267 38.62 -22.56 -35.35
CA GLY A 267 37.98 -23.55 -36.24
C GLY A 267 38.16 -23.18 -37.71
#